data_34f0387df2b355daaba1fdb558d2ae94
#
_entry.id   34f0387df2b355daaba1fdb558d2ae94
#
_cell.length_a   1.000
_cell.length_b   1.000
_cell.length_c   1.000
_cell.angle_alpha   90.00
_cell.angle_beta   90.00
_cell.angle_gamma   90.00
#
_symmetry.space_group_name_H-M   'P 1'
#
loop_
_entity.id
_entity.type
_entity.pdbx_description
1 polymer ?
#
loop_
_entity_poly.entity_id
_entity_poly.type
_entity_poly.pdbx_seq_one_letter_code
_entity_poly.pdbx_strand_id
1 'polypeptide(L)'
;SNMKVEMPEWISYGKLRARYASVGNDLDHYKLINVYGIGKDPNGNTTATRANTLFDPNVKSELIKSNEFGAELRFFKSRVGLDMTVYKSNATNQLIRLPLDPASGYTGKMINAGNIQNKGFELTFDAKILTNPNSLMWNSQINFSNNQNKIVSLYQGVSTYPLGGFDDISVEAEVGQLYGEIYGTQFLRVTDQTSPSFGQLLLDGNGLPQADSQRVSLGNQQAKAMVGFTNSFAYKGVQLSF
;
A
#
# COMPACT_ATOMS: atom_id res chain seq x y z
N SER A 1 -17.06 18.11 -31.43
CA SER A 1 -18.40 17.61 -31.80
C SER A 1 -19.01 16.94 -30.58
N ASN A 2 -20.08 17.52 -30.05
CA ASN A 2 -20.86 16.91 -29.00
C ASN A 2 -21.65 15.74 -29.62
N MET A 3 -21.19 14.51 -29.41
CA MET A 3 -22.02 13.34 -29.69
C MET A 3 -23.18 13.33 -28.69
N LYS A 4 -24.39 13.64 -29.15
CA LYS A 4 -25.59 13.35 -28.39
C LYS A 4 -25.83 11.84 -28.48
N VAL A 5 -25.50 11.12 -27.42
CA VAL A 5 -25.90 9.73 -27.27
C VAL A 5 -27.28 9.77 -26.62
N GLU A 6 -28.29 9.23 -27.32
CA GLU A 6 -29.62 9.03 -26.72
C GLU A 6 -29.51 7.94 -25.66
N MET A 7 -29.65 8.33 -24.41
CA MET A 7 -29.63 7.40 -23.27
C MET A 7 -31.07 7.01 -22.91
N PRO A 8 -31.30 5.78 -22.45
CA PRO A 8 -32.57 5.38 -21.89
C PRO A 8 -33.01 6.33 -20.76
N GLU A 9 -34.33 6.58 -20.59
CA GLU A 9 -34.85 7.53 -19.61
C GLU A 9 -34.44 7.25 -18.15
N TRP A 10 -34.09 6.00 -17.84
CA TRP A 10 -33.63 5.62 -16.51
C TRP A 10 -32.14 5.97 -16.24
N ILE A 11 -31.37 6.29 -17.28
CA ILE A 11 -30.00 6.81 -17.15
C ILE A 11 -30.04 8.33 -17.19
N SER A 12 -29.70 8.96 -16.06
CA SER A 12 -29.76 10.42 -15.95
C SER A 12 -28.42 11.08 -16.34
N TYR A 13 -27.32 10.36 -16.23
CA TYR A 13 -25.98 10.87 -16.53
C TYR A 13 -25.00 9.72 -16.71
N GLY A 14 -24.06 9.90 -17.62
CA GLY A 14 -22.92 9.00 -17.82
C GLY A 14 -21.66 9.77 -18.17
N LYS A 15 -20.55 9.43 -17.53
CA LYS A 15 -19.23 10.03 -17.78
C LYS A 15 -18.17 8.94 -17.75
N LEU A 16 -17.33 8.90 -18.77
CA LEU A 16 -16.13 8.07 -18.79
C LEU A 16 -14.91 8.96 -18.59
N ARG A 17 -13.93 8.45 -17.85
CA ARG A 17 -12.68 9.12 -17.56
C ARG A 17 -11.52 8.20 -17.95
N ALA A 18 -10.52 8.76 -18.60
CA ALA A 18 -9.24 8.10 -18.82
C ALA A 18 -8.14 9.11 -18.50
N ARG A 19 -7.19 8.72 -17.67
CA ARG A 19 -6.09 9.58 -17.24
C ARG A 19 -4.78 8.84 -17.35
N TYR A 20 -3.76 9.58 -17.78
CA TYR A 20 -2.36 9.19 -17.68
C TYR A 20 -1.61 10.30 -16.97
N ALA A 21 -0.79 9.93 -16.00
CA ALA A 21 0.09 10.87 -15.31
C ALA A 21 1.50 10.30 -15.20
N SER A 22 2.48 11.20 -15.32
CA SER A 22 3.88 10.91 -15.04
C SER A 22 4.40 12.01 -14.12
N VAL A 23 4.73 11.64 -12.88
CA VAL A 23 5.13 12.57 -11.82
C VAL A 23 6.50 12.18 -11.31
N GLY A 24 7.45 13.12 -11.32
CA GLY A 24 8.75 12.98 -10.66
C GLY A 24 8.67 13.47 -9.23
N ASN A 25 9.37 12.79 -8.32
CA ASN A 25 9.65 13.26 -6.97
C ASN A 25 11.14 13.54 -6.89
N ASP A 26 11.51 14.78 -6.62
CA ASP A 26 12.92 15.19 -6.62
C ASP A 26 13.61 14.74 -5.34
N LEU A 27 14.92 14.82 -5.36
CA LEU A 27 15.78 14.49 -4.24
C LEU A 27 15.86 15.67 -3.27
N ASP A 28 15.93 15.37 -1.99
CA ASP A 28 16.27 16.38 -0.99
C ASP A 28 17.65 16.98 -1.26
N HIS A 29 17.87 18.17 -0.77
CA HIS A 29 19.13 18.89 -0.88
C HIS A 29 20.30 18.05 -0.35
N TYR A 30 21.43 18.11 -1.03
CA TYR A 30 22.70 17.44 -0.65
C TYR A 30 22.66 15.89 -0.61
N LYS A 31 21.66 15.26 -1.19
CA LYS A 31 21.56 13.77 -1.27
C LYS A 31 22.47 13.13 -2.33
N LEU A 32 23.19 13.96 -3.12
CA LEU A 32 24.14 13.48 -4.13
C LEU A 32 25.60 13.58 -3.67
N ILE A 33 25.87 14.21 -2.51
CA ILE A 33 27.21 14.49 -2.03
C ILE A 33 27.36 14.00 -0.60
N ASN A 34 28.52 13.39 -0.32
CA ASN A 34 28.87 13.04 1.03
C ASN A 34 29.54 14.25 1.71
N VAL A 35 28.96 14.73 2.79
CA VAL A 35 29.44 15.90 3.54
C VAL A 35 29.97 15.48 4.92
N TYR A 36 30.83 16.33 5.49
CA TYR A 36 31.27 16.20 6.86
C TYR A 36 30.51 17.15 7.76
N GLY A 37 29.98 16.62 8.86
CA GLY A 37 29.49 17.43 9.96
C GLY A 37 30.70 17.99 10.77
N ILE A 38 30.75 19.29 10.96
CA ILE A 38 31.78 19.93 11.79
C ILE A 38 31.19 20.21 13.17
N GLY A 39 31.87 19.72 14.20
CA GLY A 39 31.50 19.89 15.60
C GLY A 39 32.70 20.18 16.50
N LYS A 40 32.46 20.13 17.81
CA LYS A 40 33.53 20.20 18.83
C LYS A 40 33.42 19.00 19.77
N ASP A 41 34.58 18.51 20.22
CA ASP A 41 34.66 17.52 21.28
C ASP A 41 34.47 18.19 22.68
N PRO A 42 34.37 17.42 23.77
CA PRO A 42 34.24 17.96 25.12
C PRO A 42 35.41 18.86 25.55
N ASN A 43 36.57 18.77 24.91
CA ASN A 43 37.77 19.61 25.19
C ASN A 43 37.82 20.87 24.32
N GLY A 44 36.79 21.09 23.48
CA GLY A 44 36.70 22.26 22.60
C GLY A 44 37.44 22.13 21.27
N ASN A 45 38.05 20.97 20.95
CA ASN A 45 38.73 20.75 19.68
C ASN A 45 37.74 20.58 18.57
N THR A 46 38.04 21.07 17.37
CA THR A 46 37.20 20.88 16.19
C THR A 46 37.26 19.42 15.72
N THR A 47 36.09 18.82 15.55
CA THR A 47 35.93 17.46 15.04
C THR A 47 35.19 17.49 13.71
N ALA A 48 35.53 16.55 12.83
CA ALA A 48 34.82 16.31 11.57
C ALA A 48 34.24 14.89 11.59
N THR A 49 32.91 14.79 11.46
CA THR A 49 32.20 13.50 11.45
C THR A 49 31.66 13.23 10.04
N ARG A 50 32.04 12.11 9.46
CA ARG A 50 31.54 11.67 8.17
C ARG A 50 30.14 11.02 8.32
N ALA A 51 29.24 11.26 7.37
CA ALA A 51 27.98 10.54 7.30
C ALA A 51 28.22 9.04 7.12
N ASN A 52 27.45 8.21 7.83
CA ASN A 52 27.54 6.75 7.75
C ASN A 52 26.88 6.16 6.49
N THR A 53 26.22 7.00 5.69
CA THR A 53 25.56 6.60 4.45
C THR A 53 26.36 7.14 3.27
N LEU A 54 26.71 6.23 2.35
CA LEU A 54 27.31 6.58 1.07
C LEU A 54 26.22 6.98 0.09
N PHE A 55 26.29 8.18 -0.47
CA PHE A 55 25.42 8.63 -1.56
C PHE A 55 26.06 8.34 -2.90
N ASP A 56 25.26 7.78 -3.83
CA ASP A 56 25.69 7.58 -5.21
C ASP A 56 25.42 8.88 -5.99
N PRO A 57 26.42 9.47 -6.63
CA PRO A 57 26.25 10.71 -7.40
C PRO A 57 25.34 10.54 -8.63
N ASN A 58 25.10 9.29 -9.07
CA ASN A 58 24.25 8.98 -10.22
C ASN A 58 22.79 8.68 -9.84
N VAL A 59 22.41 8.92 -8.59
CA VAL A 59 21.02 8.73 -8.13
C VAL A 59 20.09 9.65 -8.93
N LYS A 60 18.99 9.07 -9.40
CA LYS A 60 17.95 9.75 -10.19
C LYS A 60 16.75 10.03 -9.31
N SER A 61 15.97 11.04 -9.72
CA SER A 61 14.66 11.32 -9.14
C SER A 61 13.73 10.12 -9.27
N GLU A 62 12.89 9.90 -8.29
CA GLU A 62 11.84 8.89 -8.34
C GLU A 62 10.81 9.27 -9.40
N LEU A 63 10.22 8.29 -10.06
CA LEU A 63 9.25 8.50 -11.12
C LEU A 63 8.03 7.61 -10.91
N ILE A 64 6.86 8.23 -10.84
CA ILE A 64 5.57 7.54 -10.75
C ILE A 64 4.83 7.74 -12.07
N LYS A 65 4.49 6.63 -12.73
CA LYS A 65 3.64 6.60 -13.91
C LYS A 65 2.33 5.90 -13.56
N SER A 66 1.21 6.55 -13.84
CA SER A 66 -0.12 6.01 -13.54
C SER A 66 -1.05 6.07 -14.74
N ASN A 67 -1.90 5.06 -14.83
CA ASN A 67 -3.05 4.98 -15.72
C ASN A 67 -4.29 4.77 -14.85
N GLU A 68 -5.34 5.52 -15.15
CA GLU A 68 -6.63 5.45 -14.45
C GLU A 68 -7.76 5.46 -15.46
N PHE A 69 -8.73 4.57 -15.26
CA PHE A 69 -9.98 4.55 -16.01
C PHE A 69 -11.13 4.57 -15.01
N GLY A 70 -12.10 5.44 -15.25
CA GLY A 70 -13.26 5.58 -14.39
C GLY A 70 -14.54 5.75 -15.19
N ALA A 71 -15.64 5.36 -14.54
CA ALA A 71 -16.99 5.54 -15.06
C ALA A 71 -17.90 6.06 -13.94
N GLU A 72 -18.62 7.12 -14.21
CA GLU A 72 -19.65 7.66 -13.34
C GLU A 72 -21.00 7.54 -14.02
N LEU A 73 -21.95 6.90 -13.36
CA LEU A 73 -23.31 6.70 -13.84
C LEU A 73 -24.32 7.22 -12.81
N ARG A 74 -25.37 7.89 -13.28
CA ARG A 74 -26.48 8.33 -12.45
C ARG A 74 -27.79 7.79 -13.03
N PHE A 75 -28.61 7.26 -12.16
CA PHE A 75 -29.85 6.61 -12.52
C PHE A 75 -31.05 7.25 -11.84
N PHE A 76 -32.26 7.07 -12.44
CA PHE A 76 -33.54 7.45 -11.85
C PHE A 76 -33.55 8.91 -11.37
N LYS A 77 -33.29 9.85 -12.30
CA LYS A 77 -33.20 11.30 -12.01
C LYS A 77 -32.16 11.59 -10.91
N SER A 78 -31.00 10.93 -10.99
CA SER A 78 -29.88 11.05 -10.04
C SER A 78 -30.22 10.61 -8.60
N ARG A 79 -31.16 9.68 -8.44
CA ARG A 79 -31.44 9.07 -7.13
C ARG A 79 -30.44 7.99 -6.76
N VAL A 80 -29.88 7.32 -7.76
CA VAL A 80 -28.85 6.31 -7.58
C VAL A 80 -27.61 6.72 -8.35
N GLY A 81 -26.47 6.67 -7.70
CA GLY A 81 -25.17 6.97 -8.27
C GLY A 81 -24.22 5.78 -8.15
N LEU A 82 -23.40 5.60 -9.17
CA LEU A 82 -22.32 4.62 -9.22
C LEU A 82 -21.09 5.29 -9.81
N ASP A 83 -20.00 5.35 -9.06
CA ASP A 83 -18.68 5.77 -9.53
C ASP A 83 -17.70 4.63 -9.35
N MET A 84 -17.07 4.22 -10.44
CA MET A 84 -16.11 3.12 -10.46
C MET A 84 -14.80 3.64 -11.03
N THR A 85 -13.69 3.25 -10.41
CA THR A 85 -12.35 3.58 -10.89
C THR A 85 -11.45 2.35 -10.79
N VAL A 86 -10.72 2.07 -11.86
CA VAL A 86 -9.61 1.12 -11.87
C VAL A 86 -8.32 1.87 -12.17
N TYR A 87 -7.26 1.53 -11.45
CA TYR A 87 -5.98 2.19 -11.65
C TYR A 87 -4.81 1.22 -11.57
N LYS A 88 -3.73 1.63 -12.20
CA LYS A 88 -2.41 0.99 -12.11
C LYS A 88 -1.36 2.06 -12.14
N SER A 89 -0.47 2.07 -11.15
CA SER A 89 0.69 2.93 -11.10
C SER A 89 1.96 2.14 -10.84
N ASN A 90 3.07 2.59 -11.39
CA ASN A 90 4.40 2.07 -11.13
C ASN A 90 5.28 3.21 -10.60
N ALA A 91 5.82 3.02 -9.41
CA ALA A 91 6.83 3.88 -8.83
C ALA A 91 8.20 3.25 -9.09
N THR A 92 9.02 3.90 -9.90
CA THR A 92 10.36 3.44 -10.30
C THR A 92 11.43 4.37 -9.75
N ASN A 93 12.67 3.90 -9.72
CA ASN A 93 13.81 4.62 -9.17
C ASN A 93 13.63 4.96 -7.68
N GLN A 94 12.88 4.15 -6.93
CA GLN A 94 12.71 4.36 -5.48
C GLN A 94 14.07 4.40 -4.80
N LEU A 95 14.26 5.39 -3.91
CA LEU A 95 15.46 5.51 -3.12
C LEU A 95 15.40 4.57 -1.93
N ILE A 96 16.32 3.63 -1.88
CA ILE A 96 16.50 2.75 -0.73
C ILE A 96 17.92 2.80 -0.19
N ARG A 97 18.05 2.54 1.11
CA ARG A 97 19.33 2.45 1.78
C ARG A 97 19.73 0.97 1.92
N LEU A 98 20.63 0.51 1.06
CA LEU A 98 21.20 -0.83 1.21
C LEU A 98 22.20 -0.86 2.36
N PRO A 99 22.14 -1.86 3.26
CA PRO A 99 23.20 -2.10 4.24
C PRO A 99 24.53 -2.35 3.55
N LEU A 100 25.61 -1.80 4.09
CA LEU A 100 26.97 -2.10 3.68
C LEU A 100 27.74 -2.69 4.85
N ASP A 101 28.74 -3.51 4.54
CA ASP A 101 29.71 -3.96 5.53
C ASP A 101 30.42 -2.75 6.15
N PRO A 102 30.39 -2.59 7.48
CA PRO A 102 31.10 -1.49 8.18
C PRO A 102 32.59 -1.38 7.85
N ALA A 103 33.24 -2.46 7.42
CA ALA A 103 34.63 -2.45 6.94
C ALA A 103 34.85 -1.53 5.73
N SER A 104 33.78 -1.24 4.96
CA SER A 104 33.81 -0.24 3.89
C SER A 104 33.91 1.21 4.39
N GLY A 105 33.74 1.41 5.71
CA GLY A 105 33.65 2.71 6.35
C GLY A 105 32.27 3.36 6.27
N TYR A 106 31.26 2.67 5.74
CA TYR A 106 29.87 3.10 5.71
C TYR A 106 28.96 1.97 6.19
N THR A 107 27.83 2.31 6.76
CA THR A 107 26.82 1.32 7.20
C THR A 107 25.69 1.13 6.20
N GLY A 108 25.66 1.93 5.15
CA GLY A 108 24.69 1.80 4.07
C GLY A 108 25.00 2.71 2.88
N LYS A 109 24.43 2.37 1.74
CA LYS A 109 24.49 3.13 0.49
C LYS A 109 23.09 3.48 0.01
N MET A 110 22.86 4.75 -0.35
CA MET A 110 21.64 5.19 -1.02
C MET A 110 21.78 4.92 -2.50
N ILE A 111 20.80 4.24 -3.05
CA ILE A 111 20.74 3.89 -4.48
C ILE A 111 19.30 4.00 -4.99
N ASN A 112 19.14 4.16 -6.30
CA ASN A 112 17.87 3.90 -6.92
C ASN A 112 17.65 2.40 -7.00
N ALA A 113 16.56 1.95 -6.43
CA ALA A 113 16.20 0.55 -6.45
C ALA A 113 14.69 0.40 -6.52
N GLY A 114 14.28 -0.66 -7.17
CA GLY A 114 12.91 -1.08 -7.12
C GLY A 114 11.96 -0.43 -8.13
N ASN A 115 10.96 -1.23 -8.40
CA ASN A 115 9.73 -0.86 -9.06
C ASN A 115 8.60 -1.41 -8.20
N ILE A 116 7.82 -0.51 -7.64
CA ILE A 116 6.65 -0.84 -6.83
C ILE A 116 5.42 -0.54 -7.68
N GLN A 117 4.58 -1.54 -7.85
CA GLN A 117 3.34 -1.42 -8.60
C GLN A 117 2.14 -1.40 -7.68
N ASN A 118 1.34 -0.34 -7.77
CA ASN A 118 0.01 -0.27 -7.19
C ASN A 118 -1.03 -0.49 -8.27
N LYS A 119 -1.98 -1.37 -8.01
CA LYS A 119 -3.17 -1.55 -8.83
C LYS A 119 -4.37 -1.70 -7.92
N GLY A 120 -5.48 -1.11 -8.31
CA GLY A 120 -6.66 -1.15 -7.46
C GLY A 120 -7.95 -0.88 -8.22
N PHE A 121 -9.01 -1.11 -7.46
CA PHE A 121 -10.38 -0.84 -7.85
C PHE A 121 -11.07 -0.08 -6.73
N GLU A 122 -11.76 0.99 -7.08
CA GLU A 122 -12.56 1.79 -6.17
C GLU A 122 -13.98 1.87 -6.69
N LEU A 123 -14.94 1.78 -5.78
CA LEU A 123 -16.36 1.85 -6.06
C LEU A 123 -17.03 2.73 -5.03
N THR A 124 -17.77 3.72 -5.50
CA THR A 124 -18.71 4.48 -4.68
C THR A 124 -20.12 4.24 -5.23
N PHE A 125 -20.99 3.76 -4.37
CA PHE A 125 -22.42 3.63 -4.64
C PHE A 125 -23.17 4.56 -3.70
N ASP A 126 -24.03 5.43 -4.23
CA ASP A 126 -24.88 6.31 -3.45
C ASP A 126 -26.34 6.18 -3.86
N ALA A 127 -27.22 6.25 -2.87
CA ALA A 127 -28.66 6.17 -3.08
C ALA A 127 -29.42 7.16 -2.20
N LYS A 128 -30.29 7.97 -2.82
CA LYS A 128 -31.29 8.80 -2.15
C LYS A 128 -32.56 7.98 -1.99
N ILE A 129 -32.68 7.31 -0.85
CA ILE A 129 -33.75 6.32 -0.61
C ILE A 129 -35.08 7.03 -0.36
N LEU A 130 -35.07 8.01 0.54
CA LEU A 130 -36.23 8.88 0.82
C LEU A 130 -35.86 10.32 0.51
N THR A 131 -36.64 10.97 -0.35
CA THR A 131 -36.28 12.30 -0.90
C THR A 131 -37.34 13.39 -0.65
N ASN A 132 -38.40 13.09 0.11
CA ASN A 132 -39.43 14.07 0.38
C ASN A 132 -38.97 15.07 1.45
N PRO A 133 -38.81 16.38 1.14
CA PRO A 133 -38.29 17.36 2.10
C PRO A 133 -39.24 17.64 3.27
N ASN A 134 -40.53 17.32 3.10
CA ASN A 134 -41.54 17.46 4.16
C ASN A 134 -41.67 16.24 5.07
N SER A 135 -40.83 15.22 4.86
CA SER A 135 -40.80 13.98 5.61
C SER A 135 -39.37 13.59 5.96
N LEU A 136 -39.15 12.36 6.44
CA LEU A 136 -37.83 11.82 6.64
C LEU A 136 -37.09 11.71 5.29
N MET A 137 -35.93 12.32 5.19
CA MET A 137 -35.00 12.10 4.10
C MET A 137 -33.95 11.06 4.54
N TRP A 138 -33.60 10.15 3.63
CA TRP A 138 -32.58 9.14 3.88
C TRP A 138 -31.67 9.00 2.65
N ASN A 139 -30.37 9.24 2.88
CA ASN A 139 -29.32 8.99 1.90
C ASN A 139 -28.39 7.90 2.45
N SER A 140 -27.96 6.99 1.59
CA SER A 140 -27.01 5.93 1.92
C SER A 140 -25.87 5.93 0.92
N GLN A 141 -24.65 5.68 1.39
CA GLN A 141 -23.45 5.58 0.56
C GLN A 141 -22.61 4.40 1.00
N ILE A 142 -22.11 3.65 0.03
CA ILE A 142 -21.15 2.57 0.20
C ILE A 142 -19.91 2.93 -0.59
N ASN A 143 -18.76 2.90 0.09
CA ASN A 143 -17.45 3.01 -0.54
C ASN A 143 -16.75 1.67 -0.39
N PHE A 144 -16.21 1.18 -1.48
CA PHE A 144 -15.36 -0.01 -1.50
C PHE A 144 -14.04 0.32 -2.17
N SER A 145 -12.94 -0.10 -1.58
CA SER A 145 -11.63 -0.01 -2.22
C SER A 145 -10.83 -1.28 -1.99
N ASN A 146 -10.12 -1.68 -3.03
CA ASN A 146 -9.11 -2.74 -2.99
C ASN A 146 -7.85 -2.20 -3.64
N ASN A 147 -6.72 -2.28 -2.94
CA ASN A 147 -5.42 -1.92 -3.46
C ASN A 147 -4.43 -3.06 -3.27
N GLN A 148 -3.68 -3.38 -4.30
CA GLN A 148 -2.57 -4.32 -4.27
C GLN A 148 -1.28 -3.57 -4.57
N ASN A 149 -0.40 -3.53 -3.59
CA ASN A 149 0.92 -2.92 -3.71
C ASN A 149 1.96 -4.04 -3.83
N LYS A 150 2.48 -4.26 -5.03
CA LYS A 150 3.37 -5.38 -5.36
C LYS A 150 4.79 -4.90 -5.64
N ILE A 151 5.78 -5.60 -5.10
CA ILE A 151 7.18 -5.41 -5.44
C ILE A 151 7.46 -6.10 -6.77
N VAL A 152 7.69 -5.31 -7.82
CA VAL A 152 8.01 -5.85 -9.16
C VAL A 152 9.49 -6.17 -9.27
N SER A 153 10.34 -5.29 -8.74
CA SER A 153 11.78 -5.50 -8.68
C SER A 153 12.38 -4.70 -7.54
N LEU A 154 13.50 -5.16 -7.04
CA LEU A 154 14.42 -4.45 -6.13
C LEU A 154 15.76 -4.20 -6.85
N TYR A 155 16.78 -3.84 -6.10
CA TYR A 155 18.13 -3.68 -6.65
C TYR A 155 18.68 -5.02 -7.14
N GLN A 156 19.56 -4.98 -8.16
CA GLN A 156 20.14 -6.18 -8.75
C GLN A 156 20.81 -7.06 -7.68
N GLY A 157 20.44 -8.34 -7.64
CA GLY A 157 20.92 -9.29 -6.66
C GLY A 157 20.23 -9.24 -5.29
N VAL A 158 19.28 -8.33 -5.09
CA VAL A 158 18.47 -8.25 -3.86
C VAL A 158 17.05 -8.75 -4.18
N SER A 159 16.65 -9.85 -3.57
CA SER A 159 15.31 -10.40 -3.69
C SER A 159 14.37 -9.94 -2.57
N THR A 160 14.94 -9.58 -1.40
CA THR A 160 14.19 -9.24 -0.21
C THR A 160 14.82 -8.04 0.49
N TYR A 161 14.00 -7.12 0.96
CA TYR A 161 14.43 -5.95 1.73
C TYR A 161 13.63 -5.86 3.03
N PRO A 162 14.28 -5.84 4.21
CA PRO A 162 13.59 -5.74 5.49
C PRO A 162 13.01 -4.35 5.69
N LEU A 163 11.72 -4.28 6.04
CA LEU A 163 11.00 -3.04 6.36
C LEU A 163 10.94 -2.80 7.86
N GLY A 164 10.97 -3.88 8.65
CA GLY A 164 10.90 -3.86 10.10
C GLY A 164 10.71 -5.25 10.67
N GLY A 165 10.48 -5.33 11.97
CA GLY A 165 10.22 -6.58 12.67
C GLY A 165 10.66 -6.52 14.13
N PHE A 166 10.37 -7.58 14.85
CA PHE A 166 10.85 -7.83 16.22
C PHE A 166 10.86 -9.33 16.48
N ASP A 167 11.78 -9.80 17.27
CA ASP A 167 12.02 -11.21 17.57
C ASP A 167 12.09 -12.05 16.28
N ASP A 168 11.27 -13.09 16.16
CA ASP A 168 11.22 -13.99 15.01
C ASP A 168 10.27 -13.53 13.90
N ILE A 169 9.67 -12.34 14.03
CA ILE A 169 8.76 -11.76 13.05
C ILE A 169 9.47 -10.67 12.26
N SER A 170 9.39 -10.72 10.94
CA SER A 170 9.83 -9.63 10.07
C SER A 170 8.71 -9.18 9.14
N VAL A 171 8.77 -7.90 8.77
CA VAL A 171 7.98 -7.31 7.70
C VAL A 171 8.93 -7.02 6.55
N GLU A 172 8.63 -7.53 5.38
CA GLU A 172 9.57 -7.54 4.25
C GLU A 172 8.94 -7.03 2.96
N ALA A 173 9.78 -6.47 2.11
CA ALA A 173 9.48 -6.23 0.70
C ALA A 173 10.23 -7.31 -0.10
N GLU A 174 9.51 -8.28 -0.65
CA GLU A 174 10.05 -9.38 -1.43
C GLU A 174 9.60 -9.26 -2.88
N VAL A 175 10.53 -9.49 -3.82
CA VAL A 175 10.22 -9.45 -5.25
C VAL A 175 9.16 -10.48 -5.61
N GLY A 176 8.10 -10.03 -6.25
CA GLY A 176 6.98 -10.87 -6.65
C GLY A 176 5.84 -10.93 -5.62
N GLN A 177 6.07 -10.50 -4.38
CA GLN A 177 5.08 -10.47 -3.30
C GLN A 177 4.46 -9.07 -3.13
N LEU A 178 3.47 -8.98 -2.25
CA LEU A 178 2.91 -7.70 -1.84
C LEU A 178 3.88 -6.98 -0.90
N TYR A 179 3.87 -5.67 -0.93
CA TYR A 179 4.66 -4.85 -0.02
C TYR A 179 4.20 -5.04 1.43
N GLY A 180 5.16 -5.30 2.32
CA GLY A 180 4.85 -5.48 3.73
C GLY A 180 4.30 -6.86 4.08
N GLU A 181 4.81 -7.89 3.43
CA GLU A 181 4.55 -9.28 3.80
C GLU A 181 5.16 -9.57 5.16
N ILE A 182 4.39 -10.24 6.01
CA ILE A 182 4.79 -10.58 7.38
C ILE A 182 5.27 -12.02 7.38
N TYR A 183 6.51 -12.24 7.75
CA TYR A 183 7.11 -13.55 7.90
C TYR A 183 7.37 -13.88 9.36
N GLY A 184 7.20 -15.14 9.72
CA GLY A 184 7.49 -15.65 11.04
C GLY A 184 7.50 -17.17 11.06
N THR A 185 7.68 -17.74 12.24
CA THR A 185 7.58 -19.18 12.46
C THR A 185 6.15 -19.58 12.77
N GLN A 186 5.80 -20.83 12.54
CA GLN A 186 4.52 -21.42 12.92
C GLN A 186 4.75 -22.72 13.70
N PHE A 187 3.71 -23.20 14.36
CA PHE A 187 3.78 -24.52 14.98
C PHE A 187 3.52 -25.62 13.96
N LEU A 188 4.31 -26.69 14.05
CA LEU A 188 4.11 -27.89 13.24
C LEU A 188 2.76 -28.53 13.55
N ARG A 189 2.16 -29.08 12.52
CA ARG A 189 0.89 -29.81 12.62
C ARG A 189 1.02 -31.20 12.04
N VAL A 190 0.19 -32.13 12.50
CA VAL A 190 0.09 -33.46 11.95
C VAL A 190 -0.43 -33.37 10.52
N THR A 191 0.40 -33.77 9.55
CA THR A 191 0.10 -33.70 8.10
C THR A 191 -0.47 -34.99 7.53
N ASP A 192 -0.41 -36.10 8.27
CA ASP A 192 -0.98 -37.37 7.85
C ASP A 192 -2.52 -37.31 7.88
N GLN A 193 -3.11 -37.27 6.70
CA GLN A 193 -4.57 -37.19 6.51
C GLN A 193 -5.32 -38.44 7.01
N THR A 194 -4.62 -39.54 7.21
CA THR A 194 -5.22 -40.81 7.72
C THR A 194 -5.22 -40.85 9.24
N SER A 195 -4.48 -39.96 9.90
CA SER A 195 -4.39 -39.87 11.34
C SER A 195 -5.65 -39.25 11.94
N PRO A 196 -6.19 -39.81 13.06
CA PRO A 196 -7.25 -39.17 13.83
C PRO A 196 -6.88 -37.75 14.35
N SER A 197 -5.58 -37.49 14.44
CA SER A 197 -5.02 -36.18 14.89
C SER A 197 -4.67 -35.24 13.75
N PHE A 198 -5.11 -35.50 12.52
CA PHE A 198 -4.84 -34.64 11.36
C PHE A 198 -5.15 -33.18 11.65
N GLY A 199 -4.22 -32.27 11.36
CA GLY A 199 -4.35 -30.83 11.59
C GLY A 199 -4.13 -30.38 13.03
N GLN A 200 -4.01 -31.28 14.00
CA GLN A 200 -3.66 -30.93 15.38
C GLN A 200 -2.19 -30.53 15.50
N LEU A 201 -1.85 -29.78 16.57
CA LEU A 201 -0.45 -29.40 16.84
C LEU A 201 0.41 -30.65 17.08
N LEU A 202 1.59 -30.64 16.48
CA LEU A 202 2.60 -31.66 16.76
C LEU A 202 3.27 -31.30 18.09
N LEU A 203 3.25 -32.21 19.04
CA LEU A 203 3.83 -32.02 20.36
C LEU A 203 5.20 -32.69 20.46
N ASP A 204 6.07 -32.14 21.28
CA ASP A 204 7.35 -32.74 21.68
C ASP A 204 7.14 -33.81 22.77
N GLY A 205 8.24 -34.45 23.22
CA GLY A 205 8.22 -35.44 24.29
C GLY A 205 7.75 -34.92 25.67
N ASN A 206 7.67 -33.60 25.84
CA ASN A 206 7.18 -32.93 27.06
C ASN A 206 5.73 -32.43 26.91
N GLY A 207 5.10 -32.68 25.75
CA GLY A 207 3.74 -32.22 25.47
C GLY A 207 3.64 -30.77 25.03
N LEU A 208 4.75 -30.12 24.63
CA LEU A 208 4.76 -28.75 24.15
C LEU A 208 4.68 -28.70 22.62
N PRO A 209 3.98 -27.71 22.04
CA PRO A 209 3.94 -27.51 20.60
C PRO A 209 5.33 -27.32 19.98
N GLN A 210 5.63 -28.05 18.92
CA GLN A 210 6.91 -27.91 18.19
C GLN A 210 6.83 -26.74 17.21
N ALA A 211 7.81 -25.83 17.27
CA ALA A 211 7.95 -24.76 16.29
C ALA A 211 8.54 -25.30 14.98
N ASP A 212 8.02 -24.80 13.85
CA ASP A 212 8.64 -24.99 12.54
C ASP A 212 9.90 -24.14 12.47
N SER A 213 10.99 -24.72 11.99
CA SER A 213 12.24 -23.97 11.77
C SER A 213 12.18 -23.11 10.49
N GLN A 214 11.22 -23.36 9.61
CA GLN A 214 11.04 -22.58 8.40
C GLN A 214 10.15 -21.39 8.64
N ARG A 215 10.57 -20.23 8.13
CA ARG A 215 9.76 -19.03 8.12
C ARG A 215 8.73 -19.12 6.99
N VAL A 216 7.50 -18.75 7.32
CA VAL A 216 6.38 -18.75 6.40
C VAL A 216 5.72 -17.36 6.38
N SER A 217 5.06 -17.04 5.29
CA SER A 217 4.18 -15.87 5.25
C SER A 217 2.99 -16.07 6.19
N LEU A 218 2.87 -15.21 7.17
CA LEU A 218 1.77 -15.16 8.12
C LEU A 218 0.65 -14.24 7.65
N GLY A 219 0.90 -13.40 6.66
CA GLY A 219 -0.04 -12.45 6.09
C GLY A 219 0.62 -11.17 5.61
N ASN A 220 -0.17 -10.14 5.41
CA ASN A 220 0.31 -8.85 4.93
C ASN A 220 -0.21 -7.72 5.82
N GLN A 221 0.61 -6.70 6.04
CA GLN A 221 0.25 -5.54 6.88
C GLN A 221 -0.86 -4.66 6.28
N GLN A 222 -1.15 -4.81 4.98
CA GLN A 222 -2.15 -4.01 4.29
C GLN A 222 -3.50 -4.75 4.27
N ALA A 223 -4.57 -4.01 4.48
CA ALA A 223 -5.92 -4.54 4.32
C ALA A 223 -6.16 -4.96 2.86
N LYS A 224 -6.73 -6.16 2.67
CA LYS A 224 -7.09 -6.66 1.33
C LYS A 224 -8.18 -5.83 0.67
N ALA A 225 -9.10 -5.29 1.46
CA ALA A 225 -10.17 -4.41 1.01
C ALA A 225 -10.62 -3.53 2.17
N MET A 226 -11.16 -2.37 1.84
CA MET A 226 -11.80 -1.46 2.80
C MET A 226 -13.23 -1.20 2.34
N VAL A 227 -14.17 -1.21 3.28
CA VAL A 227 -15.59 -0.90 3.05
C VAL A 227 -16.00 0.19 4.02
N GLY A 228 -16.55 1.27 3.48
CA GLY A 228 -17.19 2.32 4.23
C GLY A 228 -18.70 2.30 3.95
N PHE A 229 -19.50 2.42 4.99
CA PHE A 229 -20.94 2.53 4.88
C PHE A 229 -21.41 3.75 5.66
N THR A 230 -22.04 4.69 4.98
CA THR A 230 -22.55 5.93 5.58
C THR A 230 -24.04 6.06 5.34
N ASN A 231 -24.80 6.31 6.40
CA ASN A 231 -26.20 6.69 6.32
C ASN A 231 -26.39 8.11 6.84
N SER A 232 -27.24 8.86 6.20
CA SER A 232 -27.64 10.19 6.61
C SER A 232 -29.16 10.30 6.59
N PHE A 233 -29.71 10.66 7.73
CA PHE A 233 -31.12 10.90 7.94
C PHE A 233 -31.36 12.38 8.26
N ALA A 234 -32.37 12.98 7.68
CA ALA A 234 -32.74 14.35 8.02
C ALA A 234 -34.27 14.46 8.15
N TYR A 235 -34.72 15.10 9.24
CA TYR A 235 -36.12 15.34 9.51
C TYR A 235 -36.29 16.65 10.27
N LYS A 236 -37.12 17.56 9.75
CA LYS A 236 -37.49 18.84 10.41
C LYS A 236 -36.32 19.63 10.99
N GLY A 237 -35.21 19.74 10.24
CA GLY A 237 -34.02 20.49 10.65
C GLY A 237 -33.02 19.73 11.54
N VAL A 238 -33.34 18.49 11.94
CA VAL A 238 -32.41 17.59 12.62
C VAL A 238 -31.76 16.65 11.61
N GLN A 239 -30.43 16.50 11.66
CA GLN A 239 -29.68 15.57 10.82
C GLN A 239 -28.87 14.61 11.71
N LEU A 240 -28.88 13.34 11.36
CA LEU A 240 -28.10 12.25 11.96
C LEU A 240 -27.31 11.54 10.85
N SER A 241 -26.01 11.37 11.04
CA SER A 241 -25.15 10.60 10.13
C SER A 241 -24.25 9.66 10.91
N PHE A 242 -24.06 8.45 10.41
CA PHE A 242 -23.17 7.43 10.97
C PHE A 242 -22.63 6.49 9.90
#